data_5076348c853822c15388cc1375b440d1
#
_entry.id   5076348c853822c15388cc1375b440d1
#
_cell.length_a   1.000
_cell.length_b   1.000
_cell.length_c   1.000
_cell.angle_alpha   90.00
_cell.angle_beta   90.00
_cell.angle_gamma   90.00
#
_symmetry.space_group_name_H-M   'P 1'
#
loop_
_entity.id
_entity.type
_entity.pdbx_description
1 polymer ?
#
loop_
_entity_poly.entity_id
_entity_poly.type
_entity_poly.pdbx_seq_one_letter_code
_entity_poly.pdbx_strand_id
1 'polypeptide(L)'
;MIKTSLKLILHIFLPVTLCIILTGSVVPAFAQTAPENLSEKVDTYINETMRRLPIPGLAVGIVKGDRVLHLQGYGIANANGDPVTPQTAFMLASLTKTFTALAVYQLAGSGKIDLEYRVQTYIPEFQLADEQAATLITVRDLLDHTSGISTIEGTQPYLQSTNTTFEEALNALAQYRIKHSPGTQFEYSNWNYVLLGEVITRASGEPYEVFMQKNIFDPLEMSRTTFADHHTIPGAATGNLIVFGVSVPYNEPYIPVTVSAGHLTSTAEDMTHYLTAFFDHGQYHEQSLLHSEGPGWYDTSWYWHAGTPDDISYGFSGGHNSINTNIQLFPLHRVGVVILMNTRLDTLIPGPSTDEIAFNIARIAIDYPYELPSNRRFYSGYALLDGFLLLMVVRAIWQAARLRNWGEYYRSETRLRRILTWFGIVFDLLVFLVVLVLPLAWSTRWHVVLHFRPDFAIPLLTIGLCLGALGLIKCTELTMNTNKHGQNIL
;
A
#
# COMPACT_ATOMS: atom_id res chain seq x y z
N MET A 1 -15.68 -38.48 20.66
CA MET A 1 -15.44 -37.03 20.75
C MET A 1 -15.04 -36.38 19.41
N ILE A 2 -14.08 -36.88 18.62
CA ILE A 2 -13.60 -36.25 17.38
C ILE A 2 -14.70 -36.18 16.26
N LYS A 3 -15.57 -37.17 16.15
CA LYS A 3 -16.69 -37.16 15.18
C LYS A 3 -17.74 -36.08 15.45
N THR A 4 -17.92 -35.68 16.70
CA THR A 4 -18.87 -34.65 17.11
C THR A 4 -18.35 -33.24 16.82
N SER A 5 -17.03 -33.03 17.02
CA SER A 5 -16.38 -31.75 16.74
C SER A 5 -16.31 -31.43 15.23
N LEU A 6 -16.06 -32.45 14.40
CA LEU A 6 -16.02 -32.26 12.93
C LEU A 6 -17.41 -31.93 12.36
N LYS A 7 -18.48 -32.53 12.93
CA LYS A 7 -19.87 -32.16 12.57
C LYS A 7 -20.20 -30.73 12.98
N LEU A 8 -19.74 -30.27 14.13
CA LEU A 8 -19.98 -28.91 14.62
C LEU A 8 -19.29 -27.87 13.72
N ILE A 9 -18.05 -28.12 13.30
CA ILE A 9 -17.31 -27.24 12.39
C ILE A 9 -17.99 -27.20 11.02
N LEU A 10 -18.41 -28.33 10.47
CA LEU A 10 -19.14 -28.37 9.18
C LEU A 10 -20.51 -27.67 9.25
N HIS A 11 -21.20 -27.73 10.40
CA HIS A 11 -22.53 -27.13 10.55
C HIS A 11 -22.49 -25.63 10.84
N ILE A 12 -21.38 -25.09 11.35
CA ILE A 12 -21.24 -23.65 11.63
C ILE A 12 -20.63 -22.91 10.44
N PHE A 13 -19.60 -23.44 9.82
CA PHE A 13 -18.86 -22.74 8.76
C PHE A 13 -19.44 -22.95 7.35
N LEU A 14 -20.00 -24.11 7.04
CA LEU A 14 -20.60 -24.35 5.72
C LEU A 14 -21.82 -23.44 5.44
N PRO A 15 -22.76 -23.20 6.39
CA PRO A 15 -23.86 -22.28 6.13
C PRO A 15 -23.43 -20.82 6.09
N VAL A 16 -22.38 -20.40 6.82
CA VAL A 16 -21.88 -19.01 6.78
C VAL A 16 -21.24 -18.72 5.41
N THR A 17 -20.42 -19.63 4.89
CA THR A 17 -19.81 -19.48 3.56
C THR A 17 -20.87 -19.58 2.44
N LEU A 18 -21.87 -20.45 2.58
CA LEU A 18 -22.97 -20.61 1.63
C LEU A 18 -23.95 -19.42 1.67
N CYS A 19 -24.20 -18.83 2.83
CA CYS A 19 -24.99 -17.60 2.96
C CYS A 19 -24.31 -16.41 2.26
N ILE A 20 -22.99 -16.27 2.36
CA ILE A 20 -22.25 -15.19 1.69
C ILE A 20 -22.31 -15.37 0.15
N ILE A 21 -22.31 -16.61 -0.34
CA ILE A 21 -22.39 -16.92 -1.79
C ILE A 21 -23.81 -16.75 -2.33
N LEU A 22 -24.84 -17.04 -1.51
CA LEU A 22 -26.25 -17.03 -1.95
C LEU A 22 -26.95 -15.68 -1.74
N THR A 23 -26.42 -14.79 -0.92
CA THR A 23 -26.93 -13.41 -0.76
C THR A 23 -26.40 -12.44 -1.82
N GLY A 24 -26.02 -12.93 -2.99
CA GLY A 24 -25.93 -12.10 -4.20
C GLY A 24 -27.30 -11.47 -4.46
N SER A 25 -27.64 -10.46 -3.67
CA SER A 25 -28.90 -9.74 -3.72
C SER A 25 -29.11 -9.22 -5.13
N VAL A 26 -30.13 -9.71 -5.79
CA VAL A 26 -30.74 -9.00 -6.91
C VAL A 26 -31.23 -7.68 -6.34
N VAL A 27 -30.39 -6.65 -6.43
CA VAL A 27 -30.77 -5.28 -6.11
C VAL A 27 -31.74 -4.88 -7.20
N PRO A 28 -33.01 -4.54 -6.87
CA PRO A 28 -33.89 -3.95 -7.86
C PRO A 28 -33.19 -2.69 -8.39
N ALA A 29 -33.10 -2.56 -9.71
CA ALA A 29 -32.70 -1.32 -10.34
C ALA A 29 -33.75 -0.27 -9.96
N PHE A 30 -33.51 0.46 -8.87
CA PHE A 30 -34.25 1.70 -8.64
C PHE A 30 -33.91 2.62 -9.81
N ALA A 31 -34.91 3.04 -10.52
CA ALA A 31 -34.80 4.15 -11.47
C ALA A 31 -34.37 5.37 -10.63
N GLN A 32 -33.07 5.64 -10.66
CA GLN A 32 -32.44 6.76 -9.98
C GLN A 32 -32.87 7.99 -10.76
N THR A 33 -33.69 8.85 -10.15
CA THR A 33 -33.83 10.24 -10.63
C THR A 33 -32.44 10.82 -10.67
N ALA A 34 -31.99 11.28 -11.83
CA ALA A 34 -30.64 11.82 -12.00
C ALA A 34 -30.40 12.90 -10.94
N PRO A 35 -29.34 12.83 -10.13
CA PRO A 35 -29.03 13.85 -9.15
C PRO A 35 -28.83 15.19 -9.85
N GLU A 36 -29.47 16.26 -9.33
CA GLU A 36 -29.54 17.56 -10.00
C GLU A 36 -28.23 18.36 -9.86
N ASN A 37 -27.40 18.04 -8.83
CA ASN A 37 -26.16 18.79 -8.57
C ASN A 37 -24.93 17.87 -8.37
N LEU A 38 -23.74 18.46 -8.47
CA LEU A 38 -22.47 17.74 -8.34
C LEU A 38 -22.35 17.01 -6.99
N SER A 39 -22.67 17.69 -5.88
CA SER A 39 -22.54 17.11 -4.55
C SER A 39 -23.40 15.86 -4.39
N GLU A 40 -24.65 15.88 -4.86
CA GLU A 40 -25.54 14.71 -4.82
C GLU A 40 -25.03 13.53 -5.66
N LYS A 41 -24.44 13.81 -6.83
CA LYS A 41 -23.81 12.78 -7.67
C LYS A 41 -22.63 12.14 -6.95
N VAL A 42 -21.77 12.96 -6.34
CA VAL A 42 -20.58 12.51 -5.60
C VAL A 42 -21.00 11.72 -4.34
N ASP A 43 -21.93 12.25 -3.55
CA ASP A 43 -22.47 11.59 -2.34
C ASP A 43 -23.05 10.21 -2.68
N THR A 44 -23.86 10.15 -3.75
CA THR A 44 -24.45 8.90 -4.23
C THR A 44 -23.37 7.89 -4.64
N TYR A 45 -22.36 8.32 -5.41
CA TYR A 45 -21.27 7.48 -5.86
C TYR A 45 -20.47 6.93 -4.66
N ILE A 46 -20.10 7.79 -3.71
CA ILE A 46 -19.30 7.41 -2.54
C ILE A 46 -20.08 6.47 -1.62
N ASN A 47 -21.31 6.81 -1.29
CA ASN A 47 -22.15 5.97 -0.42
C ASN A 47 -22.35 4.58 -1.03
N GLU A 48 -22.59 4.50 -2.34
CA GLU A 48 -22.71 3.22 -3.04
C GLU A 48 -21.38 2.46 -3.07
N THR A 49 -20.25 3.15 -3.25
CA THR A 49 -18.91 2.57 -3.20
C THR A 49 -18.60 1.98 -1.82
N MET A 50 -18.85 2.72 -0.74
CA MET A 50 -18.66 2.25 0.64
C MET A 50 -19.60 1.10 1.00
N ARG A 51 -20.82 1.08 0.46
CA ARG A 51 -21.74 -0.04 0.64
C ARG A 51 -21.24 -1.33 -0.03
N ARG A 52 -20.49 -1.21 -1.13
CA ARG A 52 -19.96 -2.34 -1.91
C ARG A 52 -18.61 -2.84 -1.44
N LEU A 53 -17.81 -1.98 -0.83
CA LEU A 53 -16.41 -2.25 -0.46
C LEU A 53 -16.20 -2.02 1.04
N PRO A 54 -15.24 -2.71 1.65
CA PRO A 54 -14.98 -2.59 3.09
C PRO A 54 -14.18 -1.32 3.42
N ILE A 55 -14.74 -0.16 3.11
CA ILE A 55 -14.16 1.16 3.39
C ILE A 55 -14.81 1.72 4.66
N PRO A 56 -14.09 1.77 5.81
CA PRO A 56 -14.67 2.30 7.05
C PRO A 56 -14.90 3.80 6.99
N GLY A 57 -13.95 4.56 6.43
CA GLY A 57 -14.03 6.00 6.33
C GLY A 57 -13.15 6.57 5.22
N LEU A 58 -13.62 7.67 4.66
CA LEU A 58 -12.86 8.44 3.67
C LEU A 58 -13.28 9.91 3.68
N ALA A 59 -12.37 10.79 3.21
CA ALA A 59 -12.68 12.20 2.95
C ALA A 59 -12.35 12.54 1.49
N VAL A 60 -13.16 13.40 0.89
CA VAL A 60 -13.03 13.84 -0.50
C VAL A 60 -13.04 15.36 -0.57
N GLY A 61 -12.10 15.92 -1.34
CA GLY A 61 -12.10 17.31 -1.77
C GLY A 61 -12.08 17.38 -3.30
N ILE A 62 -12.89 18.26 -3.88
CA ILE A 62 -12.93 18.54 -5.31
C ILE A 62 -12.78 20.04 -5.49
N VAL A 63 -11.78 20.45 -6.28
CA VAL A 63 -11.57 21.85 -6.65
C VAL A 63 -11.76 22.04 -8.16
N LYS A 64 -12.16 23.25 -8.55
CA LYS A 64 -12.15 23.71 -9.94
C LYS A 64 -11.56 25.11 -10.02
N GLY A 65 -10.31 25.18 -10.51
CA GLY A 65 -9.52 26.41 -10.42
C GLY A 65 -9.30 26.78 -8.95
N ASP A 66 -9.79 27.94 -8.57
CA ASP A 66 -9.71 28.54 -7.22
C ASP A 66 -10.90 28.20 -6.30
N ARG A 67 -11.84 27.40 -6.76
CA ARG A 67 -13.07 27.10 -6.00
C ARG A 67 -13.16 25.67 -5.56
N VAL A 68 -13.49 25.46 -4.29
CA VAL A 68 -13.89 24.16 -3.76
C VAL A 68 -15.33 23.87 -4.21
N LEU A 69 -15.53 22.80 -4.97
CA LEU A 69 -16.83 22.36 -5.47
C LEU A 69 -17.50 21.37 -4.54
N HIS A 70 -16.70 20.53 -3.86
CA HIS A 70 -17.17 19.53 -2.91
C HIS A 70 -16.10 19.26 -1.87
N LEU A 71 -16.48 19.15 -0.59
CA LEU A 71 -15.57 18.89 0.50
C LEU A 71 -16.35 18.19 1.62
N GLN A 72 -16.16 16.85 1.76
CA GLN A 72 -16.98 16.05 2.66
C GLN A 72 -16.23 14.84 3.18
N GLY A 73 -16.49 14.47 4.45
CA GLY A 73 -16.08 13.21 5.06
C GLY A 73 -17.22 12.21 5.12
N TYR A 74 -16.91 10.92 5.04
CA TYR A 74 -17.88 9.82 5.05
C TYR A 74 -17.39 8.68 5.96
N GLY A 75 -18.31 8.05 6.69
CA GLY A 75 -18.03 6.92 7.55
C GLY A 75 -17.32 7.28 8.84
N ILE A 76 -16.47 6.37 9.33
CA ILE A 76 -15.87 6.39 10.66
C ILE A 76 -14.34 6.57 10.55
N ALA A 77 -13.79 7.51 11.32
CA ALA A 77 -12.37 7.81 11.33
C ALA A 77 -11.54 6.79 12.14
N ASN A 78 -12.04 6.37 13.30
CA ASN A 78 -11.27 5.59 14.27
C ASN A 78 -12.14 4.64 15.10
N ALA A 79 -11.50 3.87 15.97
CA ALA A 79 -12.18 2.88 16.82
C ALA A 79 -13.14 3.48 17.86
N ASN A 80 -13.06 4.79 18.14
CA ASN A 80 -13.99 5.47 19.03
C ASN A 80 -15.37 5.72 18.36
N GLY A 81 -15.45 5.53 17.05
CA GLY A 81 -16.65 5.82 16.27
C GLY A 81 -16.77 7.28 15.85
N ASP A 82 -15.69 8.05 15.93
CA ASP A 82 -15.69 9.44 15.48
C ASP A 82 -16.00 9.51 13.98
N PRO A 83 -16.89 10.41 13.53
CA PRO A 83 -17.19 10.55 12.10
C PRO A 83 -15.98 11.14 11.36
N VAL A 84 -15.79 10.71 10.11
CA VAL A 84 -14.86 11.42 9.23
C VAL A 84 -15.46 12.78 8.84
N THR A 85 -14.64 13.82 8.98
CA THR A 85 -14.96 15.18 8.56
C THR A 85 -13.91 15.67 7.55
N PRO A 86 -14.12 16.79 6.86
CA PRO A 86 -13.09 17.42 6.03
C PRO A 86 -11.79 17.73 6.77
N GLN A 87 -11.86 17.93 8.09
CA GLN A 87 -10.75 18.25 8.99
C GLN A 87 -10.12 17.02 9.65
N THR A 88 -10.63 15.82 9.40
CA THR A 88 -10.04 14.59 9.90
C THR A 88 -8.64 14.41 9.30
N ALA A 89 -7.65 14.22 10.18
CA ALA A 89 -6.27 14.02 9.77
C ALA A 89 -6.03 12.59 9.27
N PHE A 90 -5.45 12.45 8.08
CA PHE A 90 -5.04 11.19 7.47
C PHE A 90 -3.55 11.22 7.17
N MET A 91 -2.84 10.13 7.38
CA MET A 91 -1.51 9.94 6.85
C MET A 91 -1.57 9.89 5.32
N LEU A 92 -0.73 10.67 4.64
CA LEU A 92 -0.74 10.79 3.18
C LEU A 92 0.04 9.68 2.47
N ALA A 93 0.84 8.91 3.21
CA ALA A 93 1.77 7.94 2.63
C ALA A 93 2.62 8.60 1.52
N SER A 94 2.79 7.93 0.38
CA SER A 94 3.65 8.44 -0.71
C SER A 94 3.17 9.75 -1.36
N LEU A 95 1.96 10.24 -1.10
CA LEU A 95 1.58 11.62 -1.50
C LEU A 95 2.52 12.66 -0.87
N THR A 96 3.17 12.36 0.26
CA THR A 96 4.24 13.17 0.86
C THR A 96 5.30 13.59 -0.16
N LYS A 97 5.61 12.71 -1.12
CA LYS A 97 6.65 12.95 -2.13
C LYS A 97 6.34 14.14 -3.02
N THR A 98 5.07 14.44 -3.28
CA THR A 98 4.69 15.60 -4.08
C THR A 98 5.11 16.89 -3.41
N PHE A 99 5.00 16.97 -2.09
CA PHE A 99 5.43 18.10 -1.29
C PHE A 99 6.96 18.20 -1.21
N THR A 100 7.64 17.07 -1.05
CA THR A 100 9.13 17.03 -1.08
C THR A 100 9.67 17.49 -2.43
N ALA A 101 9.06 17.06 -3.54
CA ALA A 101 9.42 17.53 -4.88
C ALA A 101 9.20 19.04 -5.02
N LEU A 102 8.07 19.57 -4.57
CA LEU A 102 7.79 21.00 -4.56
C LEU A 102 8.89 21.78 -3.81
N ALA A 103 9.32 21.30 -2.64
CA ALA A 103 10.39 21.93 -1.86
C ALA A 103 11.73 21.94 -2.62
N VAL A 104 12.06 20.84 -3.30
CA VAL A 104 13.27 20.79 -4.16
C VAL A 104 13.18 21.81 -5.30
N TYR A 105 12.03 21.92 -5.97
CA TYR A 105 11.84 22.91 -7.04
C TYR A 105 11.89 24.36 -6.53
N GLN A 106 11.37 24.64 -5.32
CA GLN A 106 11.53 25.97 -4.69
C GLN A 106 13.01 26.32 -4.47
N LEU A 107 13.77 25.36 -3.90
CA LEU A 107 15.20 25.56 -3.66
C LEU A 107 15.99 25.66 -4.97
N ALA A 108 15.59 24.92 -5.99
CA ALA A 108 16.20 25.03 -7.33
C ALA A 108 15.91 26.39 -7.97
N GLY A 109 14.63 26.86 -7.91
CA GLY A 109 14.27 28.19 -8.41
C GLY A 109 14.98 29.34 -7.69
N SER A 110 15.33 29.16 -6.41
CA SER A 110 16.16 30.13 -5.65
C SER A 110 17.67 29.96 -5.81
N GLY A 111 18.12 29.01 -6.64
CA GLY A 111 19.54 28.73 -6.89
C GLY A 111 20.28 28.04 -5.75
N LYS A 112 19.56 27.54 -4.71
CA LYS A 112 20.18 26.80 -3.59
C LYS A 112 20.41 25.32 -3.92
N ILE A 113 19.64 24.76 -4.86
CA ILE A 113 19.83 23.42 -5.41
C ILE A 113 20.01 23.55 -6.92
N ASP A 114 20.96 22.80 -7.47
CA ASP A 114 21.04 22.50 -8.90
C ASP A 114 20.65 21.03 -9.09
N LEU A 115 19.62 20.78 -9.87
CA LEU A 115 19.09 19.43 -10.09
C LEU A 115 20.08 18.50 -10.76
N GLU A 116 21.02 19.05 -11.55
CA GLU A 116 22.06 18.29 -12.24
C GLU A 116 23.31 18.05 -11.38
N TYR A 117 23.37 18.67 -10.18
CA TYR A 117 24.46 18.40 -9.25
C TYR A 117 24.32 17.03 -8.59
N ARG A 118 25.49 16.45 -8.27
CA ARG A 118 25.59 15.16 -7.59
C ARG A 118 25.01 15.25 -6.19
N VAL A 119 24.34 14.17 -5.75
CA VAL A 119 23.84 14.06 -4.36
C VAL A 119 24.96 14.31 -3.36
N GLN A 120 26.18 13.85 -3.62
CA GLN A 120 27.35 14.07 -2.78
C GLN A 120 27.76 15.54 -2.64
N THR A 121 27.31 16.45 -3.50
CA THR A 121 27.50 17.90 -3.31
C THR A 121 26.80 18.40 -2.05
N TYR A 122 25.64 17.82 -1.73
CA TYR A 122 24.81 18.17 -0.58
C TYR A 122 25.02 17.22 0.59
N ILE A 123 25.25 15.93 0.31
CA ILE A 123 25.45 14.85 1.29
C ILE A 123 26.82 14.19 0.99
N PRO A 124 27.95 14.79 1.40
CA PRO A 124 29.29 14.25 1.09
C PRO A 124 29.52 12.82 1.59
N GLU A 125 28.84 12.43 2.66
CA GLU A 125 28.88 11.09 3.26
C GLU A 125 28.05 10.03 2.52
N PHE A 126 27.27 10.42 1.50
CA PHE A 126 26.48 9.48 0.70
C PHE A 126 27.36 8.49 -0.05
N GLN A 127 27.19 7.21 0.21
CA GLN A 127 27.94 6.11 -0.39
C GLN A 127 27.01 4.93 -0.72
N LEU A 128 27.45 4.11 -1.66
CA LEU A 128 26.85 2.83 -2.02
C LEU A 128 27.98 1.80 -2.14
N ALA A 129 27.64 0.51 -2.10
CA ALA A 129 28.61 -0.58 -2.35
C ALA A 129 29.22 -0.52 -3.76
N ASP A 130 28.56 0.18 -4.68
CA ASP A 130 29.12 0.62 -5.95
C ASP A 130 29.52 2.10 -5.83
N GLU A 131 30.76 2.34 -5.36
CA GLU A 131 31.28 3.68 -5.10
C GLU A 131 31.23 4.57 -6.34
N GLN A 132 31.54 4.03 -7.52
CA GLN A 132 31.52 4.80 -8.77
C GLN A 132 30.08 5.26 -9.10
N ALA A 133 29.08 4.41 -8.89
CA ALA A 133 27.70 4.76 -9.12
C ALA A 133 27.22 5.87 -8.17
N ALA A 134 27.57 5.80 -6.89
CA ALA A 134 27.25 6.84 -5.91
C ALA A 134 27.73 8.24 -6.36
N THR A 135 28.91 8.32 -7.01
CA THR A 135 29.44 9.59 -7.51
C THR A 135 28.73 10.13 -8.76
N LEU A 136 27.82 9.35 -9.37
CA LEU A 136 27.11 9.74 -10.58
C LEU A 136 25.68 10.19 -10.33
N ILE A 137 25.06 9.77 -9.24
CA ILE A 137 23.66 10.07 -8.94
C ILE A 137 23.46 11.57 -8.70
N THR A 138 22.52 12.16 -9.45
CA THR A 138 22.12 13.58 -9.34
C THR A 138 20.88 13.76 -8.48
N VAL A 139 20.58 15.01 -8.10
CA VAL A 139 19.31 15.35 -7.45
C VAL A 139 18.12 15.04 -8.36
N ARG A 140 18.26 15.25 -9.67
CA ARG A 140 17.25 14.88 -10.68
C ARG A 140 16.99 13.38 -10.68
N ASP A 141 18.03 12.56 -10.61
CA ASP A 141 17.88 11.10 -10.57
C ASP A 141 17.06 10.63 -9.35
N LEU A 142 17.20 11.34 -8.22
CA LEU A 142 16.37 11.07 -7.04
C LEU A 142 14.90 11.47 -7.28
N LEU A 143 14.66 12.67 -7.82
CA LEU A 143 13.31 13.16 -8.15
C LEU A 143 12.58 12.21 -9.10
N ASP A 144 13.28 11.77 -10.16
CA ASP A 144 12.71 10.99 -11.26
C ASP A 144 12.73 9.48 -11.01
N HIS A 145 13.21 9.04 -9.83
CA HIS A 145 13.40 7.63 -9.53
C HIS A 145 14.31 6.89 -10.54
N THR A 146 15.33 7.56 -11.04
CA THR A 146 16.33 6.99 -11.95
C THR A 146 17.71 6.79 -11.31
N SER A 147 17.79 6.88 -9.99
CA SER A 147 19.05 6.69 -9.24
C SER A 147 19.65 5.29 -9.36
N GLY A 148 18.87 4.30 -9.77
CA GLY A 148 19.26 2.89 -9.81
C GLY A 148 19.14 2.15 -8.47
N ILE A 149 18.77 2.83 -7.36
CA ILE A 149 18.46 2.20 -6.09
C ILE A 149 17.13 1.44 -6.26
N SER A 150 17.15 0.12 -6.02
CA SER A 150 16.00 -0.73 -6.31
C SER A 150 14.79 -0.46 -5.41
N THR A 151 13.60 -0.85 -5.87
CA THR A 151 12.38 -0.81 -5.07
C THR A 151 12.50 -1.62 -3.77
N ILE A 152 13.22 -2.76 -3.81
CA ILE A 152 13.41 -3.61 -2.62
C ILE A 152 14.24 -2.88 -1.56
N GLU A 153 15.40 -2.33 -1.94
CA GLU A 153 16.20 -1.51 -1.03
C GLU A 153 15.41 -0.27 -0.60
N GLY A 154 14.58 0.29 -1.49
CA GLY A 154 13.67 1.40 -1.20
C GLY A 154 12.64 1.11 -0.10
N THR A 155 12.37 -0.16 0.24
CA THR A 155 11.53 -0.52 1.38
C THR A 155 12.28 -0.53 2.71
N GLN A 156 13.61 -0.61 2.70
CA GLN A 156 14.42 -0.79 3.92
C GLN A 156 14.27 0.36 4.94
N PRO A 157 14.13 1.65 4.55
CA PRO A 157 13.89 2.71 5.51
C PRO A 157 12.65 2.48 6.39
N TYR A 158 11.60 1.88 5.81
CA TYR A 158 10.35 1.55 6.53
C TYR A 158 10.45 0.32 7.43
N LEU A 159 11.52 -0.46 7.30
CA LEU A 159 11.82 -1.61 8.16
C LEU A 159 12.76 -1.25 9.33
N GLN A 160 13.16 0.02 9.42
CA GLN A 160 14.03 0.50 10.50
C GLN A 160 13.25 0.64 11.82
N SER A 161 14.00 0.80 12.89
CA SER A 161 13.45 1.15 14.20
C SER A 161 12.94 2.60 14.18
N THR A 162 11.94 2.89 15.01
CA THR A 162 11.46 4.26 15.27
C THR A 162 12.53 5.20 15.80
N ASN A 163 13.65 4.66 16.31
CA ASN A 163 14.78 5.42 16.84
C ASN A 163 15.96 5.51 15.88
N THR A 164 15.85 4.97 14.66
CA THR A 164 16.94 4.98 13.68
C THR A 164 17.17 6.41 13.19
N THR A 165 18.41 6.88 13.33
CA THR A 165 18.83 8.17 12.81
C THR A 165 19.07 8.13 11.30
N PHE A 166 19.09 9.30 10.65
CA PHE A 166 19.44 9.38 9.22
C PHE A 166 20.84 8.80 8.93
N GLU A 167 21.81 9.08 9.81
CA GLU A 167 23.18 8.59 9.67
C GLU A 167 23.24 7.05 9.72
N GLU A 168 22.56 6.43 10.68
CA GLU A 168 22.48 4.96 10.78
C GLU A 168 21.84 4.35 9.53
N ALA A 169 20.76 4.96 9.03
CA ALA A 169 20.07 4.53 7.83
C ALA A 169 20.96 4.71 6.59
N LEU A 170 21.71 5.80 6.49
CA LEU A 170 22.66 6.06 5.41
C LEU A 170 23.81 5.03 5.41
N ASN A 171 24.34 4.67 6.59
CA ASN A 171 25.34 3.62 6.74
C ASN A 171 24.82 2.25 6.29
N ALA A 172 23.55 1.96 6.53
CA ALA A 172 22.93 0.74 6.00
C ALA A 172 22.79 0.78 4.48
N LEU A 173 22.43 1.95 3.90
CA LEU A 173 22.34 2.14 2.47
C LEU A 173 23.68 1.94 1.76
N ALA A 174 24.80 2.30 2.39
CA ALA A 174 26.14 2.13 1.85
C ALA A 174 26.50 0.67 1.49
N GLN A 175 25.77 -0.31 2.03
CA GLN A 175 25.97 -1.73 1.73
C GLN A 175 25.21 -2.19 0.47
N TYR A 176 24.34 -1.36 -0.12
CA TYR A 176 23.48 -1.75 -1.23
C TYR A 176 24.14 -1.46 -2.58
N ARG A 177 23.86 -2.35 -3.54
CA ARG A 177 24.26 -2.18 -4.94
C ARG A 177 23.10 -1.61 -5.73
N ILE A 178 23.43 -0.75 -6.70
CA ILE A 178 22.43 -0.29 -7.66
C ILE A 178 21.97 -1.44 -8.57
N LYS A 179 20.73 -1.36 -9.01
CA LYS A 179 20.13 -2.32 -9.96
C LYS A 179 20.36 -1.90 -11.42
N HIS A 180 20.35 -0.59 -11.67
CA HIS A 180 20.51 0.03 -12.97
C HIS A 180 21.50 1.20 -12.88
N SER A 181 22.17 1.54 -13.98
CA SER A 181 23.00 2.74 -14.01
C SER A 181 22.16 4.00 -13.78
N PRO A 182 22.66 4.99 -13.00
CA PRO A 182 21.94 6.24 -12.78
C PRO A 182 21.52 6.92 -14.08
N GLY A 183 20.34 7.52 -14.12
CA GLY A 183 19.75 8.22 -15.26
C GLY A 183 19.21 7.32 -16.37
N THR A 184 19.22 5.98 -16.25
CA THR A 184 18.89 5.10 -17.38
C THR A 184 17.52 4.46 -17.33
N GLN A 185 17.00 4.16 -16.15
CA GLN A 185 15.72 3.45 -15.98
C GLN A 185 14.97 3.94 -14.75
N PHE A 186 13.67 4.05 -14.89
CA PHE A 186 12.78 4.29 -13.76
C PHE A 186 12.74 3.05 -12.85
N GLU A 187 13.04 3.25 -11.58
CA GLU A 187 12.90 2.25 -10.51
C GLU A 187 12.45 2.96 -9.23
N TYR A 188 11.17 2.83 -8.89
CA TYR A 188 10.62 3.50 -7.70
C TYR A 188 11.35 3.09 -6.43
N SER A 189 11.88 4.05 -5.69
CA SER A 189 12.60 3.81 -4.43
C SER A 189 12.31 4.91 -3.40
N ASN A 190 11.89 4.53 -2.19
CA ASN A 190 11.66 5.49 -1.11
C ASN A 190 12.98 6.14 -0.65
N TRP A 191 14.12 5.46 -0.79
CA TRP A 191 15.43 6.05 -0.50
C TRP A 191 15.67 7.35 -1.26
N ASN A 192 15.19 7.45 -2.48
CA ASN A 192 15.35 8.68 -3.27
C ASN A 192 14.77 9.88 -2.51
N TYR A 193 13.58 9.73 -1.94
CA TYR A 193 12.91 10.81 -1.23
C TYR A 193 13.39 11.00 0.21
N VAL A 194 13.91 9.96 0.85
CA VAL A 194 14.66 10.09 2.12
C VAL A 194 15.91 10.96 1.91
N LEU A 195 16.68 10.69 0.84
CA LEU A 195 17.85 11.51 0.47
C LEU A 195 17.46 12.94 0.07
N LEU A 196 16.35 13.13 -0.66
CA LEU A 196 15.85 14.47 -1.00
C LEU A 196 15.47 15.29 0.25
N GLY A 197 14.90 14.66 1.27
CA GLY A 197 14.65 15.31 2.56
C GLY A 197 15.93 15.86 3.20
N GLU A 198 17.00 15.09 3.15
CA GLU A 198 18.31 15.54 3.65
C GLU A 198 18.95 16.60 2.73
N VAL A 199 18.82 16.48 1.40
CA VAL A 199 19.25 17.53 0.46
C VAL A 199 18.55 18.85 0.78
N ILE A 200 17.25 18.84 1.05
CA ILE A 200 16.50 20.03 1.45
C ILE A 200 17.08 20.60 2.74
N THR A 201 17.31 19.77 3.76
CA THR A 201 17.90 20.19 5.05
C THR A 201 19.25 20.88 4.85
N ARG A 202 20.16 20.26 4.10
CA ARG A 202 21.52 20.78 3.86
C ARG A 202 21.51 22.05 3.01
N ALA A 203 20.71 22.07 1.95
CA ALA A 203 20.64 23.21 1.03
C ALA A 203 19.95 24.44 1.63
N SER A 204 18.92 24.21 2.47
CA SER A 204 18.20 25.30 3.14
C SER A 204 18.92 25.81 4.39
N GLY A 205 19.63 24.92 5.09
CA GLY A 205 20.21 25.17 6.43
C GLY A 205 19.18 25.07 7.56
N GLU A 206 17.97 24.58 7.30
CA GLU A 206 16.89 24.37 8.27
C GLU A 206 16.51 22.89 8.29
N PRO A 207 16.05 22.31 9.42
CA PRO A 207 15.47 20.96 9.44
C PRO A 207 14.34 20.84 8.42
N TYR A 208 14.22 19.65 7.79
CA TYR A 208 13.24 19.39 6.73
C TYR A 208 11.82 19.83 7.10
N GLU A 209 11.34 19.43 8.28
CA GLU A 209 9.98 19.73 8.74
C GLU A 209 9.75 21.23 8.96
N VAL A 210 10.79 21.93 9.44
CA VAL A 210 10.76 23.40 9.64
C VAL A 210 10.68 24.11 8.30
N PHE A 211 11.50 23.66 7.33
CA PHE A 211 11.47 24.21 5.98
C PHE A 211 10.09 24.02 5.34
N MET A 212 9.51 22.82 5.43
CA MET A 212 8.20 22.50 4.88
C MET A 212 7.09 23.33 5.50
N GLN A 213 7.09 23.46 6.83
CA GLN A 213 6.09 24.29 7.53
C GLN A 213 6.11 25.72 7.01
N LYS A 214 7.28 26.35 7.05
CA LYS A 214 7.49 27.77 6.75
C LYS A 214 7.28 28.11 5.27
N ASN A 215 7.74 27.25 4.35
CA ASN A 215 7.81 27.59 2.94
C ASN A 215 6.70 26.95 2.09
N ILE A 216 5.95 25.97 2.63
CA ILE A 216 4.89 25.29 1.92
C ILE A 216 3.58 25.32 2.69
N PHE A 217 3.54 24.83 3.94
CA PHE A 217 2.26 24.67 4.65
C PHE A 217 1.68 26.00 5.10
N ASP A 218 2.49 26.90 5.69
CA ASP A 218 2.00 28.23 6.09
C ASP A 218 1.53 29.07 4.90
N PRO A 219 2.30 29.17 3.76
CA PRO A 219 1.85 29.86 2.57
C PRO A 219 0.56 29.30 1.96
N LEU A 220 0.34 27.99 2.07
CA LEU A 220 -0.87 27.31 1.59
C LEU A 220 -2.01 27.32 2.59
N GLU A 221 -1.82 27.93 3.78
CA GLU A 221 -2.80 27.89 4.88
C GLU A 221 -3.18 26.46 5.29
N MET A 222 -2.25 25.49 5.13
CA MET A 222 -2.43 24.08 5.47
C MET A 222 -2.18 23.85 6.98
N SER A 223 -3.01 24.46 7.80
CA SER A 223 -2.79 24.56 9.27
C SER A 223 -2.89 23.25 10.05
N ARG A 224 -3.44 22.20 9.42
CA ARG A 224 -3.60 20.85 10.00
C ARG A 224 -2.65 19.83 9.39
N THR A 225 -1.76 20.28 8.51
CA THR A 225 -0.75 19.45 7.86
C THR A 225 0.53 19.42 8.70
N THR A 226 1.03 18.22 9.01
CA THR A 226 2.15 18.06 9.94
C THR A 226 2.90 16.74 9.70
N PHE A 227 4.15 16.70 10.16
CA PHE A 227 4.97 15.49 10.28
C PHE A 227 4.92 14.85 11.67
N ALA A 228 4.06 15.32 12.57
CA ALA A 228 3.85 14.68 13.86
C ALA A 228 3.37 13.23 13.68
N ASP A 229 3.74 12.37 14.60
CA ASP A 229 3.20 11.02 14.67
C ASP A 229 1.67 11.08 14.69
N HIS A 230 1.03 10.53 13.66
CA HIS A 230 -0.42 10.59 13.49
C HIS A 230 -1.21 9.98 14.65
N HIS A 231 -0.60 9.06 15.42
CA HIS A 231 -1.18 8.49 16.64
C HIS A 231 -1.35 9.52 17.77
N THR A 232 -0.58 10.61 17.73
CA THR A 232 -0.65 11.69 18.73
C THR A 232 -1.67 12.76 18.38
N ILE A 233 -2.26 12.71 17.17
CA ILE A 233 -3.22 13.70 16.69
C ILE A 233 -4.63 13.30 17.14
N PRO A 234 -5.31 14.08 17.99
CA PRO A 234 -6.66 13.75 18.43
C PRO A 234 -7.65 13.66 17.26
N GLY A 235 -8.43 12.59 17.22
CA GLY A 235 -9.44 12.37 16.17
C GLY A 235 -8.88 12.00 14.80
N ALA A 236 -7.57 11.72 14.68
CA ALA A 236 -7.00 11.24 13.43
C ALA A 236 -7.60 9.91 12.98
N ALA A 237 -7.58 9.70 11.68
CA ALA A 237 -8.07 8.45 11.10
C ALA A 237 -7.13 7.29 11.44
N THR A 238 -7.66 6.22 12.02
CA THR A 238 -6.96 4.95 12.20
C THR A 238 -7.06 4.14 10.91
N GLY A 239 -5.92 3.65 10.43
CA GLY A 239 -5.86 2.78 9.26
C GLY A 239 -6.52 1.42 9.50
N ASN A 240 -6.90 0.73 8.43
CA ASN A 240 -7.52 -0.59 8.51
C ASN A 240 -6.93 -1.55 7.48
N LEU A 241 -6.48 -2.71 7.94
CA LEU A 241 -6.14 -3.84 7.08
C LEU A 241 -7.41 -4.54 6.58
N ILE A 242 -7.36 -5.10 5.39
CA ILE A 242 -8.42 -6.00 4.93
C ILE A 242 -7.97 -7.44 5.21
N VAL A 243 -8.58 -8.06 6.20
CA VAL A 243 -8.31 -9.43 6.61
C VAL A 243 -9.53 -10.29 6.30
N PHE A 244 -9.38 -11.30 5.45
CA PHE A 244 -10.48 -12.15 4.99
C PHE A 244 -11.68 -11.35 4.43
N GLY A 245 -11.40 -10.27 3.69
CA GLY A 245 -12.43 -9.40 3.10
C GLY A 245 -13.11 -8.43 4.08
N VAL A 246 -12.64 -8.35 5.33
CA VAL A 246 -13.20 -7.48 6.38
C VAL A 246 -12.15 -6.47 6.83
N SER A 247 -12.57 -5.22 7.04
CA SER A 247 -11.72 -4.16 7.61
C SER A 247 -11.43 -4.39 9.09
N VAL A 248 -10.16 -4.37 9.46
CA VAL A 248 -9.67 -4.53 10.84
C VAL A 248 -8.74 -3.37 11.18
N PRO A 249 -8.96 -2.62 12.28
CA PRO A 249 -8.10 -1.51 12.68
C PRO A 249 -6.63 -1.94 12.80
N TYR A 250 -5.74 -1.10 12.27
CA TYR A 250 -4.30 -1.33 12.29
C TYR A 250 -3.57 -0.01 12.47
N ASN A 251 -2.64 0.03 13.40
CA ASN A 251 -1.78 1.19 13.64
C ASN A 251 -0.52 1.09 12.79
N GLU A 252 -0.40 1.96 11.79
CA GLU A 252 0.82 2.06 10.99
C GLU A 252 1.97 2.57 11.87
N PRO A 253 3.14 1.92 11.87
CA PRO A 253 4.29 2.42 12.61
C PRO A 253 4.76 3.76 12.04
N TYR A 254 5.06 4.72 12.91
CA TYR A 254 5.70 5.97 12.54
C TYR A 254 7.22 5.80 12.51
N ILE A 255 7.85 6.04 11.37
CA ILE A 255 9.28 5.88 11.15
C ILE A 255 9.91 7.23 10.76
N PRO A 256 10.52 7.96 11.70
CA PRO A 256 10.99 9.35 11.49
C PRO A 256 11.93 9.53 10.30
N VAL A 257 12.83 8.58 10.04
CA VAL A 257 13.77 8.66 8.91
C VAL A 257 13.08 8.70 7.54
N THR A 258 11.80 8.35 7.46
CA THR A 258 11.03 8.32 6.20
C THR A 258 10.02 9.47 6.08
N VAL A 259 10.09 10.50 6.91
CA VAL A 259 9.12 11.61 6.92
C VAL A 259 8.98 12.27 5.55
N SER A 260 10.08 12.49 4.83
CA SER A 260 10.09 13.08 3.49
C SER A 260 9.60 12.16 2.37
N ALA A 261 9.48 10.87 2.66
CA ALA A 261 9.06 9.86 1.70
C ALA A 261 7.61 9.37 1.90
N GLY A 262 7.03 9.52 3.14
CA GLY A 262 5.73 8.90 3.35
C GLY A 262 5.02 9.13 4.69
N HIS A 263 5.44 10.05 5.54
CA HIS A 263 4.81 10.26 6.85
C HIS A 263 4.21 11.65 7.07
N LEU A 264 3.89 12.37 5.99
CA LEU A 264 3.07 13.57 6.11
C LEU A 264 1.64 13.18 6.48
N THR A 265 1.06 13.89 7.43
CA THR A 265 -0.36 13.80 7.80
C THR A 265 -1.05 15.10 7.40
N SER A 266 -2.22 15.00 6.78
CA SER A 266 -3.00 16.15 6.30
C SER A 266 -4.50 15.86 6.35
N THR A 267 -5.30 16.85 5.94
CA THR A 267 -6.77 16.78 5.86
C THR A 267 -7.25 16.99 4.43
N ALA A 268 -8.48 16.59 4.13
CA ALA A 268 -9.05 16.87 2.81
C ALA A 268 -9.20 18.39 2.58
N GLU A 269 -9.46 19.18 3.62
CA GLU A 269 -9.52 20.63 3.58
C GLU A 269 -8.17 21.23 3.15
N ASP A 270 -7.07 20.94 3.88
CA ASP A 270 -5.73 21.43 3.55
C ASP A 270 -5.29 20.98 2.15
N MET A 271 -5.63 19.76 1.75
CA MET A 271 -5.31 19.25 0.43
C MET A 271 -6.05 20.00 -0.69
N THR A 272 -7.21 20.60 -0.43
CA THR A 272 -7.86 21.47 -1.44
C THR A 272 -7.07 22.75 -1.70
N HIS A 273 -6.39 23.30 -0.69
CA HIS A 273 -5.48 24.44 -0.85
C HIS A 273 -4.29 24.07 -1.75
N TYR A 274 -3.68 22.90 -1.49
CA TYR A 274 -2.59 22.38 -2.33
C TYR A 274 -3.03 22.18 -3.81
N LEU A 275 -4.21 21.60 -4.03
CA LEU A 275 -4.76 21.41 -5.38
C LEU A 275 -5.09 22.73 -6.08
N THR A 276 -5.57 23.73 -5.35
CA THR A 276 -5.83 25.06 -5.88
C THR A 276 -4.54 25.71 -6.36
N ALA A 277 -3.48 25.68 -5.56
CA ALA A 277 -2.17 26.20 -5.94
C ALA A 277 -1.60 25.48 -7.19
N PHE A 278 -1.88 24.20 -7.37
CA PHE A 278 -1.50 23.48 -8.59
C PHE A 278 -2.05 24.10 -9.86
N PHE A 279 -3.34 24.53 -9.87
CA PHE A 279 -3.97 25.10 -11.04
C PHE A 279 -3.65 26.59 -11.24
N ASP A 280 -3.01 27.23 -10.28
CA ASP A 280 -2.59 28.61 -10.34
C ASP A 280 -1.06 28.77 -10.42
N HIS A 281 -0.39 27.84 -11.11
CA HIS A 281 1.05 27.86 -11.36
C HIS A 281 1.92 27.96 -10.09
N GLY A 282 1.50 27.34 -9.01
CA GLY A 282 2.18 27.38 -7.72
C GLY A 282 1.86 28.65 -6.92
N GLN A 283 0.82 29.38 -7.29
CA GLN A 283 0.31 30.49 -6.48
C GLN A 283 -0.89 30.03 -5.65
N TYR A 284 -0.93 30.52 -4.43
CA TYR A 284 -2.10 30.38 -3.56
C TYR A 284 -2.37 31.74 -2.90
N HIS A 285 -3.53 32.30 -3.17
CA HIS A 285 -3.85 33.70 -2.88
C HIS A 285 -2.78 34.62 -3.50
N GLU A 286 -2.09 35.44 -2.69
CA GLU A 286 -1.04 36.34 -3.16
C GLU A 286 0.38 35.78 -2.96
N GLN A 287 0.51 34.51 -2.54
CA GLN A 287 1.79 33.88 -2.23
C GLN A 287 2.24 32.93 -3.36
N SER A 288 3.45 33.09 -3.84
CA SER A 288 4.05 32.23 -4.84
C SER A 288 4.92 31.15 -4.17
N LEU A 289 4.63 29.89 -4.48
CA LEU A 289 5.42 28.74 -4.05
C LEU A 289 6.60 28.44 -4.96
N LEU A 290 6.59 28.97 -6.18
CA LEU A 290 7.65 28.81 -7.17
C LEU A 290 8.28 30.14 -7.52
N HIS A 291 9.61 30.19 -7.59
CA HIS A 291 10.35 31.42 -7.91
C HIS A 291 10.60 31.62 -9.42
N SER A 292 10.22 30.67 -10.26
CA SER A 292 10.37 30.75 -11.72
C SER A 292 9.27 29.99 -12.43
N GLU A 293 9.00 30.37 -13.70
CA GLU A 293 8.21 29.58 -14.64
C GLU A 293 8.98 28.34 -15.09
N GLY A 294 9.38 27.49 -14.16
CA GLY A 294 9.99 26.20 -14.46
C GLY A 294 8.94 25.12 -14.76
N PRO A 295 9.36 23.91 -15.18
CA PRO A 295 8.46 22.78 -15.25
C PRO A 295 7.76 22.67 -13.91
N GLY A 296 6.44 22.53 -13.92
CA GLY A 296 5.67 22.40 -12.69
C GLY A 296 6.15 21.19 -11.89
N TRP A 297 6.01 21.23 -10.58
CA TRP A 297 6.41 20.10 -9.71
C TRP A 297 5.70 18.76 -10.04
N TYR A 298 4.76 18.79 -10.98
CA TYR A 298 4.07 17.63 -11.55
C TYR A 298 4.78 17.05 -12.79
N ASP A 299 5.84 17.67 -13.29
CA ASP A 299 6.61 17.21 -14.44
C ASP A 299 7.70 16.19 -14.03
N THR A 300 7.45 15.49 -12.92
CA THR A 300 8.26 14.35 -12.50
C THR A 300 7.75 13.09 -13.18
N SER A 301 8.65 12.21 -13.58
CA SER A 301 8.36 11.02 -14.40
C SER A 301 7.44 9.97 -13.73
N TRP A 302 7.11 10.14 -12.45
CA TRP A 302 6.33 9.20 -11.66
C TRP A 302 4.84 9.53 -11.51
N TYR A 303 4.37 10.67 -12.06
CA TYR A 303 2.95 10.86 -12.27
C TYR A 303 2.47 9.95 -13.41
N TRP A 304 1.51 9.09 -13.13
CA TRP A 304 0.91 8.30 -14.19
C TRP A 304 -0.09 9.15 -14.98
N HIS A 305 -0.14 8.92 -16.29
CA HIS A 305 -1.02 9.62 -17.20
C HIS A 305 -2.15 8.69 -17.64
N ALA A 306 -3.38 9.19 -17.65
CA ALA A 306 -4.53 8.50 -18.23
C ALA A 306 -5.28 9.47 -19.16
N GLY A 307 -5.92 8.92 -20.17
CA GLY A 307 -6.72 9.70 -21.11
C GLY A 307 -6.17 9.75 -22.53
N THR A 308 -6.80 10.56 -23.36
CA THR A 308 -6.37 10.86 -24.73
C THR A 308 -5.43 12.07 -24.73
N PRO A 309 -4.70 12.34 -25.83
CA PRO A 309 -3.89 13.56 -25.95
C PRO A 309 -4.68 14.85 -25.72
N ASP A 310 -6.00 14.81 -25.97
CA ASP A 310 -6.91 15.96 -25.80
C ASP A 310 -7.54 16.04 -24.41
N ASP A 311 -7.28 15.06 -23.52
CA ASP A 311 -7.84 14.99 -22.18
C ASP A 311 -6.89 14.20 -21.25
N ILE A 312 -5.70 14.76 -21.04
CA ILE A 312 -4.68 14.16 -20.19
C ILE A 312 -5.05 14.40 -18.72
N SER A 313 -5.04 13.33 -17.93
CA SER A 313 -5.10 13.41 -16.47
C SER A 313 -3.78 12.96 -15.85
N TYR A 314 -3.46 13.55 -14.71
CA TYR A 314 -2.31 13.17 -13.89
C TYR A 314 -2.81 12.61 -12.56
N GLY A 315 -2.28 11.49 -12.14
CA GLY A 315 -2.64 10.88 -10.87
C GLY A 315 -1.41 10.55 -10.05
N PHE A 316 -1.53 10.67 -8.74
CA PHE A 316 -0.56 10.16 -7.80
C PHE A 316 -1.24 9.58 -6.57
N SER A 317 -0.79 8.39 -6.15
CA SER A 317 -1.33 7.71 -4.99
C SER A 317 -0.30 7.50 -3.89
N GLY A 318 -0.79 7.50 -2.67
CA GLY A 318 -0.05 7.10 -1.49
C GLY A 318 -0.69 5.87 -0.86
N GLY A 319 0.11 4.88 -0.50
CA GLY A 319 -0.37 3.69 0.17
C GLY A 319 0.61 3.20 1.23
N HIS A 320 0.08 2.87 2.40
CA HIS A 320 0.69 2.04 3.42
C HIS A 320 -0.12 0.75 3.57
N ASN A 321 0.11 -0.01 4.63
CA ASN A 321 -0.60 -1.28 4.81
C ASN A 321 -2.12 -1.11 4.96
N SER A 322 -2.53 -0.04 5.65
CA SER A 322 -3.88 0.16 6.16
C SER A 322 -4.53 1.46 5.72
N ILE A 323 -3.86 2.23 4.88
CA ILE A 323 -4.37 3.51 4.34
C ILE A 323 -4.08 3.61 2.85
N ASN A 324 -4.91 4.37 2.15
CA ASN A 324 -4.66 4.75 0.76
C ASN A 324 -5.17 6.17 0.50
N THR A 325 -4.39 6.92 -0.26
CA THR A 325 -4.68 8.31 -0.62
C THR A 325 -4.42 8.51 -2.10
N ASN A 326 -5.13 9.44 -2.72
CA ASN A 326 -4.92 9.75 -4.14
C ASN A 326 -5.23 11.21 -4.42
N ILE A 327 -4.47 11.79 -5.33
CA ILE A 327 -4.86 13.00 -6.05
C ILE A 327 -5.04 12.68 -7.53
N GLN A 328 -6.05 13.28 -8.14
CA GLN A 328 -6.34 13.19 -9.56
C GLN A 328 -6.52 14.58 -10.14
N LEU A 329 -5.80 14.90 -11.21
CA LEU A 329 -5.74 16.22 -11.80
C LEU A 329 -6.17 16.15 -13.25
N PHE A 330 -7.08 17.02 -13.65
CA PHE A 330 -7.53 17.24 -15.04
C PHE A 330 -7.21 18.69 -15.44
N PRO A 331 -5.99 18.97 -15.93
CA PRO A 331 -5.53 20.34 -16.17
C PRO A 331 -6.40 21.11 -17.15
N LEU A 332 -6.85 20.48 -18.24
CA LEU A 332 -7.72 21.13 -19.24
C LEU A 332 -9.06 21.58 -18.66
N HIS A 333 -9.59 20.83 -17.68
CA HIS A 333 -10.83 21.16 -16.98
C HIS A 333 -10.60 22.02 -15.73
N ARG A 334 -9.33 22.22 -15.35
CA ARG A 334 -8.90 22.82 -14.07
C ARG A 334 -9.58 22.15 -12.87
N VAL A 335 -9.78 20.83 -12.93
CA VAL A 335 -10.41 20.05 -11.87
C VAL A 335 -9.37 19.19 -11.18
N GLY A 336 -9.34 19.28 -9.86
CA GLY A 336 -8.53 18.44 -8.98
C GLY A 336 -9.40 17.71 -7.96
N VAL A 337 -9.06 16.46 -7.71
CA VAL A 337 -9.71 15.63 -6.70
C VAL A 337 -8.67 15.10 -5.75
N VAL A 338 -8.95 15.15 -4.45
CA VAL A 338 -8.24 14.40 -3.43
C VAL A 338 -9.19 13.42 -2.76
N ILE A 339 -8.71 12.21 -2.53
CA ILE A 339 -9.36 11.20 -1.71
C ILE A 339 -8.38 10.68 -0.65
N LEU A 340 -8.82 10.70 0.61
CA LEU A 340 -8.07 10.18 1.75
C LEU A 340 -8.87 9.05 2.37
N MET A 341 -8.34 7.85 2.39
CA MET A 341 -9.03 6.64 2.86
C MET A 341 -8.28 5.98 4.01
N ASN A 342 -8.99 5.56 5.05
CA ASN A 342 -8.42 4.80 6.15
C ASN A 342 -8.44 3.28 5.92
N THR A 343 -8.35 2.85 4.68
CA THR A 343 -8.12 1.45 4.29
C THR A 343 -7.44 1.37 2.94
N ARG A 344 -6.81 0.23 2.66
CA ARG A 344 -6.15 -0.04 1.39
C ARG A 344 -6.89 -1.15 0.64
N LEU A 345 -7.43 -0.84 -0.55
CA LEU A 345 -8.18 -1.76 -1.39
C LEU A 345 -7.33 -2.54 -2.39
N ASP A 346 -6.24 -1.96 -2.87
CA ASP A 346 -5.29 -2.57 -3.80
C ASP A 346 -4.48 -3.67 -3.10
N THR A 347 -5.13 -4.80 -2.92
CA THR A 347 -4.58 -5.99 -2.30
C THR A 347 -4.05 -6.96 -3.37
N LEU A 348 -3.53 -8.14 -2.96
CA LEU A 348 -3.17 -9.22 -3.88
C LEU A 348 -4.38 -9.74 -4.68
N ILE A 349 -5.58 -9.48 -4.20
CA ILE A 349 -6.82 -9.85 -4.85
C ILE A 349 -7.25 -8.67 -5.73
N PRO A 350 -7.40 -8.86 -7.04
CA PRO A 350 -7.84 -7.80 -7.93
C PRO A 350 -9.19 -7.24 -7.48
N GLY A 351 -9.20 -5.95 -7.15
CA GLY A 351 -10.37 -5.20 -6.75
C GLY A 351 -10.28 -3.77 -7.28
N PRO A 352 -11.29 -2.94 -7.03
CA PRO A 352 -11.23 -1.52 -7.36
C PRO A 352 -10.08 -0.86 -6.59
N SER A 353 -9.26 -0.08 -7.27
CA SER A 353 -8.21 0.70 -6.64
C SER A 353 -8.73 2.06 -6.15
N THR A 354 -8.00 2.71 -5.24
CA THR A 354 -8.29 4.09 -4.86
C THR A 354 -8.15 5.03 -6.06
N ASP A 355 -7.23 4.73 -6.98
CA ASP A 355 -7.04 5.47 -8.22
C ASP A 355 -8.29 5.42 -9.10
N GLU A 356 -8.91 4.23 -9.25
CA GLU A 356 -10.17 4.07 -9.99
C GLU A 356 -11.31 4.88 -9.35
N ILE A 357 -11.41 4.86 -8.01
CA ILE A 357 -12.43 5.63 -7.28
C ILE A 357 -12.21 7.13 -7.48
N ALA A 358 -10.98 7.63 -7.29
CA ALA A 358 -10.64 9.04 -7.47
C ALA A 358 -10.86 9.50 -8.92
N PHE A 359 -10.48 8.68 -9.90
CA PHE A 359 -10.70 8.95 -11.31
C PHE A 359 -12.19 9.07 -11.67
N ASN A 360 -13.03 8.17 -11.14
CA ASN A 360 -14.48 8.25 -11.36
C ASN A 360 -15.11 9.47 -10.68
N ILE A 361 -14.64 9.88 -9.49
CA ILE A 361 -15.08 11.13 -8.84
C ILE A 361 -14.70 12.33 -9.71
N ALA A 362 -13.50 12.35 -10.28
CA ALA A 362 -13.08 13.42 -11.18
C ALA A 362 -13.93 13.45 -12.46
N ARG A 363 -14.28 12.29 -13.04
CA ARG A 363 -15.20 12.18 -14.17
C ARG A 363 -16.60 12.73 -13.84
N ILE A 364 -17.10 12.47 -12.64
CA ILE A 364 -18.35 13.08 -12.16
C ILE A 364 -18.20 14.60 -12.14
N ALA A 365 -17.06 15.13 -11.68
CA ALA A 365 -16.82 16.56 -11.57
C ALA A 365 -16.71 17.29 -12.92
N ILE A 366 -16.36 16.57 -13.99
CA ILE A 366 -16.30 17.11 -15.37
C ILE A 366 -17.48 16.64 -16.24
N ASP A 367 -18.51 16.07 -15.60
CA ASP A 367 -19.74 15.55 -16.24
C ASP A 367 -19.50 14.47 -17.31
N TYR A 368 -18.48 13.61 -17.10
CA TYR A 368 -18.18 12.46 -17.95
C TYR A 368 -18.85 11.20 -17.40
N PRO A 369 -19.09 10.19 -18.27
CA PRO A 369 -19.59 8.89 -17.83
C PRO A 369 -18.65 8.24 -16.80
N TYR A 370 -19.18 7.67 -15.73
CA TYR A 370 -18.44 6.99 -14.67
C TYR A 370 -19.05 5.62 -14.38
N GLU A 371 -18.28 4.77 -13.74
CA GLU A 371 -18.70 3.42 -13.38
C GLU A 371 -18.61 3.22 -11.86
N LEU A 372 -19.60 2.53 -11.32
CA LEU A 372 -19.53 2.10 -9.93
C LEU A 372 -18.56 0.93 -9.79
N PRO A 373 -17.70 0.93 -8.76
CA PRO A 373 -16.73 -0.13 -8.57
C PRO A 373 -17.40 -1.48 -8.38
N SER A 374 -16.86 -2.51 -9.06
CA SER A 374 -17.36 -3.87 -8.97
C SER A 374 -16.80 -4.57 -7.74
N ASN A 375 -17.67 -5.00 -6.84
CA ASN A 375 -17.31 -5.81 -5.67
C ASN A 375 -17.14 -7.31 -6.00
N ARG A 376 -17.62 -7.77 -7.15
CA ARG A 376 -17.66 -9.20 -7.50
C ARG A 376 -16.27 -9.83 -7.53
N ARG A 377 -15.31 -9.19 -8.20
CA ARG A 377 -13.93 -9.71 -8.28
C ARG A 377 -13.27 -9.71 -6.90
N PHE A 378 -13.46 -8.64 -6.14
CA PHE A 378 -12.92 -8.49 -4.79
C PHE A 378 -13.40 -9.63 -3.87
N TYR A 379 -14.71 -9.78 -3.66
CA TYR A 379 -15.23 -10.80 -2.74
C TYR A 379 -15.07 -12.23 -3.27
N SER A 380 -15.16 -12.47 -4.58
CA SER A 380 -14.89 -13.82 -5.11
C SER A 380 -13.42 -14.21 -4.95
N GLY A 381 -12.49 -13.28 -5.07
CA GLY A 381 -11.08 -13.52 -4.83
C GLY A 381 -10.79 -13.89 -3.37
N TYR A 382 -11.35 -13.12 -2.41
CA TYR A 382 -11.25 -13.47 -0.98
C TYR A 382 -11.91 -14.81 -0.67
N ALA A 383 -13.11 -15.06 -1.18
CA ALA A 383 -13.79 -16.34 -0.95
C ALA A 383 -12.98 -17.55 -1.44
N LEU A 384 -12.30 -17.42 -2.59
CA LEU A 384 -11.41 -18.47 -3.10
C LEU A 384 -10.16 -18.64 -2.22
N LEU A 385 -9.52 -17.54 -1.81
CA LEU A 385 -8.37 -17.57 -0.92
C LEU A 385 -8.72 -18.18 0.44
N ASP A 386 -9.79 -17.69 1.06
CA ASP A 386 -10.24 -18.15 2.38
C ASP A 386 -10.68 -19.61 2.35
N GLY A 387 -11.37 -20.02 1.29
CA GLY A 387 -11.74 -21.42 1.04
C GLY A 387 -10.51 -22.32 0.91
N PHE A 388 -9.49 -21.88 0.18
CA PHE A 388 -8.21 -22.59 0.07
C PHE A 388 -7.50 -22.68 1.42
N LEU A 389 -7.35 -21.58 2.14
CA LEU A 389 -6.73 -21.54 3.46
C LEU A 389 -7.45 -22.46 4.46
N LEU A 390 -8.78 -22.39 4.50
CA LEU A 390 -9.60 -23.26 5.34
C LEU A 390 -9.39 -24.75 5.00
N LEU A 391 -9.35 -25.09 3.73
CA LEU A 391 -9.10 -26.46 3.28
C LEU A 391 -7.72 -26.97 3.72
N MET A 392 -6.71 -26.10 3.64
CA MET A 392 -5.35 -26.42 4.11
C MET A 392 -5.29 -26.58 5.63
N VAL A 393 -5.98 -25.74 6.41
CA VAL A 393 -6.09 -25.88 7.87
C VAL A 393 -6.77 -27.20 8.24
N VAL A 394 -7.92 -27.50 7.63
CA VAL A 394 -8.62 -28.78 7.86
C VAL A 394 -7.73 -29.97 7.53
N ARG A 395 -6.99 -29.90 6.42
CA ARG A 395 -6.00 -30.91 6.02
C ARG A 395 -4.90 -31.07 7.06
N ALA A 396 -4.31 -29.98 7.53
CA ALA A 396 -3.26 -30.00 8.56
C ALA A 396 -3.75 -30.61 9.88
N ILE A 397 -4.93 -30.20 10.36
CA ILE A 397 -5.56 -30.77 11.58
C ILE A 397 -5.82 -32.26 11.41
N TRP A 398 -6.40 -32.67 10.28
CA TRP A 398 -6.69 -34.08 10.00
C TRP A 398 -5.40 -34.95 9.96
N GLN A 399 -4.34 -34.42 9.39
CA GLN A 399 -3.04 -35.09 9.34
C GLN A 399 -2.40 -35.17 10.74
N ALA A 400 -2.39 -34.07 11.50
CA ALA A 400 -1.86 -34.02 12.86
C ALA A 400 -2.58 -35.03 13.79
N ALA A 401 -3.91 -35.13 13.70
CA ALA A 401 -4.71 -36.06 14.48
C ALA A 401 -4.37 -37.52 14.18
N ARG A 402 -3.85 -37.82 13.00
CA ARG A 402 -3.48 -39.18 12.59
C ARG A 402 -2.00 -39.49 12.77
N LEU A 403 -1.16 -38.52 13.11
CA LEU A 403 0.29 -38.64 13.16
C LEU A 403 0.71 -39.72 14.18
N ARG A 404 0.05 -39.80 15.35
CA ARG A 404 0.37 -40.75 16.42
C ARG A 404 0.34 -42.22 15.97
N ASN A 405 -0.55 -42.60 15.06
CA ASN A 405 -0.74 -43.98 14.58
C ASN A 405 -0.36 -44.12 13.10
N TRP A 406 0.41 -43.15 12.58
CA TRP A 406 0.70 -43.03 11.14
C TRP A 406 1.39 -44.29 10.57
N GLY A 407 2.42 -44.77 11.21
CA GLY A 407 3.18 -45.93 10.74
C GLY A 407 2.36 -47.22 10.67
N GLU A 408 1.46 -47.46 11.65
CA GLU A 408 0.54 -48.60 11.65
C GLU A 408 -0.53 -48.43 10.56
N TYR A 409 -1.08 -47.26 10.46
CA TYR A 409 -2.07 -46.91 9.43
C TYR A 409 -1.52 -47.17 8.02
N TYR A 410 -0.33 -46.64 7.72
CA TYR A 410 0.30 -46.80 6.41
C TYR A 410 0.57 -48.28 6.05
N ARG A 411 0.98 -49.09 7.01
CA ARG A 411 1.24 -50.52 6.79
C ARG A 411 -0.03 -51.33 6.50
N SER A 412 -1.14 -50.95 7.10
CA SER A 412 -2.43 -51.62 6.89
C SER A 412 -3.11 -51.24 5.53
N GLU A 413 -2.57 -50.25 4.83
CA GLU A 413 -3.18 -49.73 3.61
C GLU A 413 -2.90 -50.59 2.38
N THR A 414 -3.86 -50.58 1.44
CA THR A 414 -3.69 -51.20 0.12
C THR A 414 -2.64 -50.44 -0.72
N ARG A 415 -2.07 -51.13 -1.73
CA ARG A 415 -1.06 -50.53 -2.62
C ARG A 415 -1.51 -49.18 -3.22
N LEU A 416 -2.74 -49.12 -3.68
CA LEU A 416 -3.31 -47.89 -4.25
C LEU A 416 -3.35 -46.76 -3.22
N ARG A 417 -3.82 -47.02 -2.01
CA ARG A 417 -3.89 -46.04 -0.93
C ARG A 417 -2.50 -45.54 -0.48
N ARG A 418 -1.49 -46.41 -0.46
CA ARG A 418 -0.10 -46.02 -0.22
C ARG A 418 0.41 -45.03 -1.29
N ILE A 419 0.09 -45.27 -2.55
CA ILE A 419 0.41 -44.35 -3.66
C ILE A 419 -0.27 -43.00 -3.42
N LEU A 420 -1.56 -42.96 -3.11
CA LEU A 420 -2.29 -41.72 -2.81
C LEU A 420 -1.72 -41.00 -1.58
N THR A 421 -1.25 -41.74 -0.61
CA THR A 421 -0.57 -41.17 0.58
C THR A 421 0.72 -40.46 0.19
N TRP A 422 1.54 -41.07 -0.67
CA TRP A 422 2.76 -40.45 -1.19
C TRP A 422 2.44 -39.18 -1.99
N PHE A 423 1.42 -39.21 -2.85
CA PHE A 423 0.96 -37.99 -3.53
C PHE A 423 0.56 -36.90 -2.54
N GLY A 424 -0.10 -37.26 -1.42
CA GLY A 424 -0.46 -36.32 -0.38
C GLY A 424 0.76 -35.71 0.33
N ILE A 425 1.81 -36.49 0.61
CA ILE A 425 3.05 -36.00 1.19
C ILE A 425 3.78 -35.06 0.23
N VAL A 426 3.91 -35.49 -1.03
CA VAL A 426 4.53 -34.67 -2.08
C VAL A 426 3.78 -33.35 -2.25
N PHE A 427 2.46 -33.36 -2.23
CA PHE A 427 1.63 -32.16 -2.30
C PHE A 427 1.91 -31.22 -1.13
N ASP A 428 1.98 -31.72 0.12
CA ASP A 428 2.27 -30.93 1.31
C ASP A 428 3.66 -30.26 1.24
N LEU A 429 4.66 -31.01 0.79
CA LEU A 429 6.02 -30.50 0.59
C LEU A 429 6.08 -29.50 -0.57
N LEU A 430 5.32 -29.73 -1.62
CA LEU A 430 5.22 -28.78 -2.74
C LEU A 430 4.57 -27.46 -2.29
N VAL A 431 3.47 -27.51 -1.55
CA VAL A 431 2.82 -26.31 -0.99
C VAL A 431 3.80 -25.56 -0.09
N PHE A 432 4.52 -26.26 0.76
CA PHE A 432 5.57 -25.65 1.61
C PHE A 432 6.66 -24.96 0.77
N LEU A 433 7.17 -25.64 -0.26
CA LEU A 433 8.19 -25.08 -1.15
C LEU A 433 7.66 -23.84 -1.89
N VAL A 434 6.45 -23.92 -2.46
CA VAL A 434 5.83 -22.80 -3.15
C VAL A 434 5.67 -21.61 -2.20
N VAL A 435 5.19 -21.84 -0.99
CA VAL A 435 5.09 -20.78 0.03
C VAL A 435 6.46 -20.16 0.30
N LEU A 436 7.52 -20.95 0.49
CA LEU A 436 8.85 -20.42 0.78
C LEU A 436 9.41 -19.54 -0.34
N VAL A 437 9.18 -19.93 -1.60
CA VAL A 437 9.73 -19.21 -2.76
C VAL A 437 8.80 -18.11 -3.31
N LEU A 438 7.56 -18.04 -2.83
CA LEU A 438 6.54 -17.10 -3.34
C LEU A 438 7.02 -15.65 -3.39
N PRO A 439 7.72 -15.09 -2.38
CA PRO A 439 8.20 -13.71 -2.46
C PRO A 439 9.18 -13.46 -3.60
N LEU A 440 9.92 -14.49 -4.03
CA LEU A 440 10.86 -14.36 -5.16
C LEU A 440 10.14 -14.09 -6.49
N ALA A 441 8.89 -14.57 -6.63
CA ALA A 441 8.07 -14.27 -7.80
C ALA A 441 7.71 -12.77 -7.91
N TRP A 442 7.77 -12.04 -6.79
CA TRP A 442 7.59 -10.59 -6.72
C TRP A 442 8.93 -9.85 -6.51
N SER A 443 10.04 -10.52 -6.77
CA SER A 443 11.39 -9.97 -6.55
C SER A 443 11.57 -9.38 -5.15
N THR A 444 11.00 -10.01 -4.11
CA THR A 444 11.01 -9.54 -2.73
C THR A 444 11.39 -10.65 -1.75
N ARG A 445 11.36 -10.36 -0.45
CA ARG A 445 11.68 -11.29 0.64
C ARG A 445 10.55 -11.37 1.65
N TRP A 446 10.44 -12.48 2.39
CA TRP A 446 9.38 -12.70 3.36
C TRP A 446 9.28 -11.62 4.43
N HIS A 447 10.37 -11.06 4.93
CA HIS A 447 10.31 -10.00 5.93
C HIS A 447 9.63 -8.73 5.37
N VAL A 448 9.81 -8.42 4.09
CA VAL A 448 9.11 -7.32 3.41
C VAL A 448 7.63 -7.64 3.28
N VAL A 449 7.28 -8.85 2.82
CA VAL A 449 5.88 -9.27 2.69
C VAL A 449 5.18 -9.27 4.05
N LEU A 450 5.85 -9.75 5.12
CA LEU A 450 5.33 -9.74 6.49
C LEU A 450 5.09 -8.33 7.02
N HIS A 451 5.94 -7.38 6.64
CA HIS A 451 5.78 -5.99 7.05
C HIS A 451 4.62 -5.30 6.32
N PHE A 452 4.59 -5.40 4.98
CA PHE A 452 3.61 -4.68 4.16
C PHE A 452 2.28 -5.43 3.98
N ARG A 453 2.24 -6.75 4.19
CA ARG A 453 1.05 -7.59 4.00
C ARG A 453 0.95 -8.68 5.06
N PRO A 454 0.90 -8.31 6.35
CA PRO A 454 0.81 -9.27 7.46
C PRO A 454 -0.49 -10.09 7.40
N ASP A 455 -1.57 -9.49 6.92
CA ASP A 455 -2.90 -10.07 6.72
C ASP A 455 -2.89 -11.33 5.85
N PHE A 456 -2.02 -11.36 4.85
CA PHE A 456 -1.82 -12.46 3.92
C PHE A 456 -0.63 -13.35 4.31
N ALA A 457 0.48 -12.73 4.68
CA ALA A 457 1.75 -13.43 4.90
C ALA A 457 1.69 -14.38 6.09
N ILE A 458 1.10 -13.96 7.22
CA ILE A 458 1.06 -14.76 8.44
C ILE A 458 0.26 -16.05 8.26
N PRO A 459 -1.00 -16.04 7.76
CA PRO A 459 -1.75 -17.26 7.52
C PRO A 459 -1.04 -18.21 6.54
N LEU A 460 -0.51 -17.67 5.44
CA LEU A 460 0.12 -18.46 4.39
C LEU A 460 1.40 -19.16 4.88
N LEU A 461 2.28 -18.42 5.57
CA LEU A 461 3.50 -18.99 6.18
C LEU A 461 3.17 -20.04 7.23
N THR A 462 2.23 -19.76 8.13
CA THR A 462 1.87 -20.68 9.20
C THR A 462 1.37 -22.00 8.62
N ILE A 463 0.47 -21.97 7.64
CA ILE A 463 -0.05 -23.17 7.00
C ILE A 463 1.04 -23.90 6.22
N GLY A 464 1.85 -23.18 5.45
CA GLY A 464 2.97 -23.76 4.69
C GLY A 464 3.96 -24.50 5.60
N LEU A 465 4.38 -23.86 6.69
CA LEU A 465 5.27 -24.46 7.69
C LEU A 465 4.65 -25.68 8.36
N CYS A 466 3.37 -25.62 8.73
CA CYS A 466 2.67 -26.78 9.33
C CYS A 466 2.60 -27.96 8.37
N LEU A 467 2.23 -27.75 7.12
CA LEU A 467 2.15 -28.81 6.12
C LEU A 467 3.53 -29.40 5.79
N GLY A 468 4.55 -28.53 5.67
CA GLY A 468 5.94 -28.94 5.47
C GLY A 468 6.45 -29.83 6.60
N ALA A 469 6.25 -29.41 7.86
CA ALA A 469 6.64 -30.21 9.04
C ALA A 469 5.93 -31.57 9.08
N LEU A 470 4.60 -31.60 8.83
CA LEU A 470 3.84 -32.85 8.79
C LEU A 470 4.31 -33.76 7.64
N GLY A 471 4.62 -33.20 6.48
CA GLY A 471 5.19 -33.95 5.34
C GLY A 471 6.54 -34.55 5.65
N LEU A 472 7.46 -33.79 6.26
CA LEU A 472 8.78 -34.25 6.68
C LEU A 472 8.72 -35.35 7.74
N ILE A 473 7.88 -35.19 8.78
CA ILE A 473 7.71 -36.22 9.82
C ILE A 473 7.25 -37.54 9.20
N LYS A 474 6.30 -37.50 8.27
CA LYS A 474 5.83 -38.70 7.57
C LYS A 474 6.91 -39.33 6.72
N CYS A 475 7.72 -38.55 6.02
CA CYS A 475 8.87 -39.07 5.25
C CYS A 475 9.87 -39.75 6.16
N THR A 476 10.24 -39.16 7.30
CA THR A 476 11.21 -39.75 8.24
C THR A 476 10.71 -41.05 8.87
N GLU A 477 9.43 -41.14 9.24
CA GLU A 477 8.84 -42.38 9.74
C GLU A 477 8.84 -43.50 8.69
N LEU A 478 8.60 -43.19 7.43
CA LEU A 478 8.66 -44.18 6.35
C LEU A 478 10.06 -44.70 6.12
N THR A 479 11.09 -43.82 6.15
CA THR A 479 12.49 -44.21 5.95
C THR A 479 13.06 -44.99 7.12
N MET A 480 12.75 -44.61 8.36
CA MET A 480 13.20 -45.36 9.55
C MET A 480 12.58 -46.74 9.62
N ASN A 481 11.34 -46.93 9.18
CA ASN A 481 10.68 -48.23 9.18
C ASN A 481 11.18 -49.18 8.07
N THR A 482 11.63 -48.67 6.92
CA THR A 482 12.25 -49.47 5.86
C THR A 482 13.61 -50.02 6.31
N ASN A 483 14.40 -49.21 7.03
CA ASN A 483 15.73 -49.66 7.55
C ASN A 483 15.62 -50.72 8.65
N LYS A 484 14.59 -50.70 9.50
CA LYS A 484 14.37 -51.73 10.51
C LYS A 484 13.98 -53.12 9.92
N HIS A 485 13.39 -53.15 8.74
CA HIS A 485 13.03 -54.40 8.07
C HIS A 485 14.16 -54.95 7.18
N GLY A 486 15.07 -54.08 6.71
CA GLY A 486 16.27 -54.52 5.98
C GLY A 486 17.32 -55.22 6.86
N GLN A 487 17.35 -54.94 8.18
CA GLN A 487 18.24 -55.57 9.13
C GLN A 487 17.74 -56.93 9.65
N ASN A 488 16.48 -57.30 9.41
CA ASN A 488 15.93 -58.61 9.79
C ASN A 488 15.92 -59.64 8.64
N ILE A 489 16.58 -59.32 7.52
CA ILE A 489 16.72 -60.21 6.34
C ILE A 489 18.21 -60.55 6.08
N LEU A 490 19.12 -60.12 6.92
CA LEU A 490 20.50 -60.61 7.00
C LEU A 490 20.67 -61.35 8.34
#